data_a0d1ecb29b02f194c2f9b11b519bab35
#
_entry.id   a0d1ecb29b02f194c2f9b11b519bab35
#
_cell.length_a   1.000
_cell.length_b   1.000
_cell.length_c   1.000
_cell.angle_alpha   90.00
_cell.angle_beta   90.00
_cell.angle_gamma   90.00
#
_symmetry.space_group_name_H-M   'P 1'
#
loop_
_entity.id
_entity.type
_entity.pdbx_description
1 polymer ?
#
loop_
_entity_poly.entity_id
_entity_poly.type
_entity_poly.pdbx_seq_one_letter_code
_entity_poly.pdbx_strand_id
1 'polypeptide(L)'
;MPDRLSLALDDTFATSARVYQDPSTEDSGATLILAHGAGAGQTSPFMVSFAEGLSARGLRVVTFNFAYSEQGRRAPDRAPKLEACYRVVTESVRADTPERALFIGGKSMGGRIATQIAAAPEPGDAAGTGAVSVSGVVALGYPLHPPGRPEKLRDAHLPRISAPVLIVQGARDPFGTETELGPVLARMQQATLHIIDGGDHSLSIRRKSAPPKDVIYSGVMDTVRDWVGRVVE
;
A
#
# COMPACT_ATOMS: atom_id res chain seq x y z
N MET A 1 13.63 17.89 -2.16
CA MET A 1 13.01 17.46 -0.89
C MET A 1 11.54 17.28 -1.15
N PRO A 2 10.84 16.30 -0.54
CA PRO A 2 9.40 16.12 -0.75
C PRO A 2 8.63 17.31 -0.18
N ASP A 3 7.58 17.72 -0.87
CA ASP A 3 6.65 18.72 -0.37
C ASP A 3 5.87 18.15 0.81
N ARG A 4 5.53 19.01 1.77
CA ARG A 4 4.76 18.63 2.96
C ARG A 4 3.35 19.16 2.88
N LEU A 5 2.38 18.30 3.12
CA LEU A 5 0.98 18.64 3.23
C LEU A 5 0.49 18.32 4.64
N SER A 6 -0.37 19.18 5.17
CA SER A 6 -1.11 18.90 6.40
C SER A 6 -2.57 18.65 6.01
N LEU A 7 -3.10 17.49 6.38
CA LEU A 7 -4.44 17.05 6.02
C LEU A 7 -5.28 16.94 7.29
N ALA A 8 -6.38 17.70 7.38
CA ALA A 8 -7.33 17.59 8.48
C ALA A 8 -8.05 16.23 8.39
N LEU A 9 -8.08 15.47 9.48
CA LEU A 9 -8.81 14.19 9.59
C LEU A 9 -10.19 14.39 10.22
N ASP A 10 -10.29 15.32 11.16
CA ASP A 10 -11.50 15.82 11.79
C ASP A 10 -11.21 17.20 12.41
N ASP A 11 -12.18 17.79 13.12
CA ASP A 11 -12.04 19.13 13.74
C ASP A 11 -10.91 19.21 14.78
N THR A 12 -10.43 18.07 15.27
CA THR A 12 -9.44 17.98 16.36
C THR A 12 -8.11 17.37 15.94
N PHE A 13 -8.03 16.77 14.75
CA PHE A 13 -6.89 15.98 14.36
C PHE A 13 -6.51 16.14 12.88
N ALA A 14 -5.20 16.34 12.63
CA ALA A 14 -4.61 16.37 11.30
C ALA A 14 -3.54 15.30 11.16
N THR A 15 -3.27 14.90 9.93
CA THR A 15 -2.11 14.07 9.59
C THR A 15 -1.18 14.80 8.64
N SER A 16 0.09 14.47 8.69
CA SER A 16 1.07 14.95 7.72
C SER A 16 1.18 13.99 6.54
N ALA A 17 1.30 14.55 5.36
CA ALA A 17 1.65 13.83 4.15
C ALA A 17 2.89 14.42 3.49
N ARG A 18 3.56 13.62 2.66
CA ARG A 18 4.72 14.03 1.84
C ARG A 18 4.48 13.63 0.41
N VAL A 19 4.70 14.56 -0.49
CA VAL A 19 4.61 14.35 -1.94
C VAL A 19 6.01 14.22 -2.51
N TYR A 20 6.23 13.16 -3.26
CA TYR A 20 7.46 12.88 -4.00
C TYR A 20 7.11 12.88 -5.48
N GLN A 21 7.75 13.76 -6.23
CA GLN A 21 7.66 13.84 -7.67
C GLN A 21 8.99 14.28 -8.21
N ASP A 22 9.58 13.49 -9.10
CA ASP A 22 10.85 13.84 -9.74
C ASP A 22 10.58 14.57 -11.06
N PRO A 23 10.86 15.87 -11.14
CA PRO A 23 10.60 16.65 -12.34
C PRO A 23 11.53 16.31 -13.52
N SER A 24 12.57 15.50 -13.27
CA SER A 24 13.52 15.06 -14.31
C SER A 24 13.06 13.79 -15.05
N THR A 25 12.00 13.13 -14.58
CA THR A 25 11.44 11.92 -15.20
C THR A 25 10.16 12.21 -15.95
N GLU A 26 9.88 11.42 -16.99
CA GLU A 26 8.60 11.47 -17.68
C GLU A 26 7.47 11.09 -16.72
N ASP A 27 6.46 11.95 -16.65
CA ASP A 27 5.32 11.77 -15.75
C ASP A 27 4.38 10.67 -16.28
N SER A 28 4.15 9.64 -15.48
CA SER A 28 3.24 8.52 -15.81
C SER A 28 1.74 8.90 -15.80
N GLY A 29 1.37 10.10 -15.37
CA GLY A 29 -0.04 10.46 -15.16
C GLY A 29 -0.69 9.75 -13.96
N ALA A 30 0.07 9.00 -13.17
CA ALA A 30 -0.42 8.23 -12.03
C ALA A 30 0.04 8.80 -10.68
N THR A 31 -0.83 8.73 -9.68
CA THR A 31 -0.50 9.02 -8.28
C THR A 31 -0.67 7.75 -7.44
N LEU A 32 0.33 7.38 -6.66
CA LEU A 32 0.27 6.28 -5.69
C LEU A 32 0.32 6.82 -4.26
N ILE A 33 -0.75 6.61 -3.50
CA ILE A 33 -0.73 6.83 -2.05
C ILE A 33 -0.16 5.58 -1.38
N LEU A 34 0.93 5.74 -0.63
CA LEU A 34 1.65 4.64 -0.01
C LEU A 34 1.64 4.77 1.53
N ALA A 35 0.90 3.87 2.19
CA ALA A 35 0.77 3.84 3.65
C ALA A 35 1.83 2.96 4.31
N HIS A 36 2.30 3.38 5.50
CA HIS A 36 3.31 2.66 6.26
C HIS A 36 2.78 1.42 6.99
N GLY A 37 3.67 0.51 7.38
CA GLY A 37 3.38 -0.67 8.20
C GLY A 37 3.17 -0.33 9.68
N ALA A 38 2.70 -1.31 10.46
CA ALA A 38 2.52 -1.17 11.91
C ALA A 38 3.84 -0.82 12.60
N GLY A 39 3.79 0.11 13.57
CA GLY A 39 4.96 0.56 14.34
C GLY A 39 5.98 1.40 13.56
N ALA A 40 5.68 1.72 12.30
CA ALA A 40 6.49 2.61 11.46
C ALA A 40 5.81 3.98 11.29
N GLY A 41 6.42 4.84 10.49
CA GLY A 41 5.87 6.10 10.01
C GLY A 41 6.27 6.33 8.55
N GLN A 42 5.73 7.37 7.94
CA GLN A 42 6.04 7.75 6.55
C GLN A 42 7.53 8.07 6.31
N THR A 43 8.29 8.35 7.37
CA THR A 43 9.73 8.64 7.31
C THR A 43 10.62 7.42 7.58
N SER A 44 10.05 6.23 7.73
CA SER A 44 10.85 5.02 7.90
C SER A 44 11.70 4.75 6.64
N PRO A 45 12.89 4.13 6.78
CA PRO A 45 13.79 3.90 5.64
C PRO A 45 13.12 3.18 4.46
N PHE A 46 12.22 2.22 4.73
CA PHE A 46 11.46 1.55 3.69
C PHE A 46 10.57 2.53 2.91
N MET A 47 9.78 3.33 3.63
CA MET A 47 8.82 4.25 3.02
C MET A 47 9.52 5.32 2.19
N VAL A 48 10.60 5.90 2.70
CA VAL A 48 11.39 6.91 1.99
C VAL A 48 12.02 6.31 0.73
N SER A 49 12.69 5.14 0.86
CA SER A 49 13.32 4.47 -0.29
C SER A 49 12.32 4.15 -1.40
N PHE A 50 11.13 3.63 -1.05
CA PHE A 50 10.11 3.32 -2.05
C PHE A 50 9.48 4.57 -2.65
N ALA A 51 9.22 5.60 -1.85
CA ALA A 51 8.65 6.85 -2.36
C ALA A 51 9.61 7.56 -3.33
N GLU A 52 10.86 7.69 -2.97
CA GLU A 52 11.89 8.28 -3.83
C GLU A 52 12.14 7.44 -5.09
N GLY A 53 12.27 6.11 -4.94
CA GLY A 53 12.55 5.23 -6.06
C GLY A 53 11.40 5.10 -7.05
N LEU A 54 10.14 5.15 -6.60
CA LEU A 54 8.97 5.16 -7.48
C LEU A 54 8.78 6.53 -8.13
N SER A 55 9.09 7.62 -7.41
CA SER A 55 9.10 8.97 -7.97
C SER A 55 10.13 9.09 -9.09
N ALA A 56 11.34 8.55 -8.91
CA ALA A 56 12.36 8.47 -9.96
C ALA A 56 11.97 7.59 -11.16
N ARG A 57 10.81 6.94 -11.12
CA ARG A 57 10.21 6.14 -12.21
C ARG A 57 8.95 6.80 -12.80
N GLY A 58 8.73 8.07 -12.51
CA GLY A 58 7.65 8.87 -13.08
C GLY A 58 6.33 8.82 -12.32
N LEU A 59 6.23 8.11 -11.17
CA LEU A 59 5.01 8.15 -10.37
C LEU A 59 5.02 9.36 -9.42
N ARG A 60 3.89 10.04 -9.29
CA ARG A 60 3.67 10.92 -8.13
C ARG A 60 3.35 10.05 -6.92
N VAL A 61 4.16 10.08 -5.88
CA VAL A 61 3.98 9.26 -4.67
C VAL A 61 3.61 10.13 -3.49
N VAL A 62 2.54 9.79 -2.79
CA VAL A 62 2.12 10.46 -1.56
C VAL A 62 2.24 9.49 -0.41
N THR A 63 3.07 9.81 0.58
CA THR A 63 3.11 9.08 1.85
C THR A 63 2.43 9.87 2.95
N PHE A 64 1.91 9.21 3.96
CA PHE A 64 1.27 9.86 5.10
C PHE A 64 1.46 9.06 6.38
N ASN A 65 1.22 9.68 7.53
CA ASN A 65 1.16 8.98 8.79
C ASN A 65 -0.29 8.63 9.16
N PHE A 66 -0.53 7.42 9.68
CA PHE A 66 -1.77 7.17 10.40
C PHE A 66 -1.82 7.99 11.69
N ALA A 67 -3.01 8.34 12.15
CA ALA A 67 -3.24 9.20 13.31
C ALA A 67 -2.43 8.79 14.56
N TYR A 68 -2.32 7.50 14.85
CA TYR A 68 -1.53 7.02 15.97
C TYR A 68 -0.03 7.35 15.85
N SER A 69 0.49 7.31 14.62
CA SER A 69 1.90 7.59 14.32
C SER A 69 2.20 9.09 14.47
N GLU A 70 1.29 9.97 14.05
CA GLU A 70 1.40 11.41 14.30
C GLU A 70 1.44 11.74 15.80
N GLN A 71 0.72 10.97 16.61
CA GLN A 71 0.72 11.10 18.07
C GLN A 71 1.95 10.47 18.74
N GLY A 72 2.94 10.00 17.96
CA GLY A 72 4.14 9.34 18.49
C GLY A 72 3.90 7.96 19.10
N ARG A 73 2.70 7.39 18.91
CA ARG A 73 2.37 6.04 19.40
C ARG A 73 2.92 4.97 18.46
N ARG A 74 3.37 3.85 19.02
CA ARG A 74 3.84 2.70 18.24
C ARG A 74 2.73 1.69 17.94
N ALA A 75 1.77 1.53 18.85
CA ALA A 75 0.65 0.61 18.69
C ALA A 75 -0.38 1.20 17.71
N PRO A 76 -0.72 0.46 16.63
CA PRO A 76 -1.73 0.92 15.69
C PRO A 76 -3.10 1.11 16.33
N ASP A 77 -3.87 2.04 15.79
CA ASP A 77 -5.29 2.14 16.07
C ASP A 77 -6.04 0.91 15.52
N ARG A 78 -7.30 0.72 15.93
CA ARG A 78 -8.18 -0.30 15.36
C ARG A 78 -8.49 0.00 13.90
N ALA A 79 -8.83 -1.04 13.12
CA ALA A 79 -9.04 -0.93 11.68
C ALA A 79 -9.97 0.20 11.26
N PRO A 80 -11.16 0.42 11.85
CA PRO A 80 -12.05 1.50 11.43
C PRO A 80 -11.41 2.90 11.47
N LYS A 81 -10.56 3.17 12.48
CA LYS A 81 -9.85 4.45 12.57
C LYS A 81 -8.73 4.59 11.54
N LEU A 82 -8.03 3.49 11.24
CA LEU A 82 -7.01 3.46 10.19
C LEU A 82 -7.66 3.66 8.81
N GLU A 83 -8.78 3.01 8.56
CA GLU A 83 -9.55 3.13 7.32
C GLU A 83 -10.08 4.55 7.14
N ALA A 84 -10.69 5.15 8.16
CA ALA A 84 -11.16 6.53 8.13
C ALA A 84 -10.02 7.51 7.80
N CYS A 85 -8.86 7.36 8.45
CA CYS A 85 -7.68 8.17 8.16
C CYS A 85 -7.24 8.01 6.69
N TYR A 86 -7.17 6.79 6.18
CA TYR A 86 -6.74 6.53 4.81
C TYR A 86 -7.75 7.09 3.78
N ARG A 87 -9.05 6.98 4.05
CA ARG A 87 -10.11 7.55 3.20
C ARG A 87 -9.97 9.07 3.06
N VAL A 88 -9.79 9.79 4.17
CA VAL A 88 -9.59 11.25 4.15
C VAL A 88 -8.36 11.62 3.32
N VAL A 89 -7.24 10.91 3.50
CA VAL A 89 -6.03 11.14 2.69
C VAL A 89 -6.33 10.88 1.21
N THR A 90 -7.05 9.82 0.89
CA THR A 90 -7.38 9.47 -0.50
C THR A 90 -8.25 10.54 -1.15
N GLU A 91 -9.28 11.03 -0.47
CA GLU A 91 -10.14 12.11 -0.97
C GLU A 91 -9.38 13.43 -1.16
N SER A 92 -8.51 13.77 -0.22
CA SER A 92 -7.69 15.00 -0.32
C SER A 92 -6.72 14.93 -1.50
N VAL A 93 -6.07 13.78 -1.72
CA VAL A 93 -5.16 13.59 -2.86
C VAL A 93 -5.92 13.59 -4.19
N ARG A 94 -7.11 13.00 -4.23
CA ARG A 94 -7.98 13.03 -5.40
C ARG A 94 -8.40 14.45 -5.77
N ALA A 95 -8.77 15.26 -4.77
CA ALA A 95 -9.18 16.64 -4.99
C ALA A 95 -8.02 17.53 -5.48
N ASP A 96 -6.79 17.23 -5.06
CA ASP A 96 -5.59 17.96 -5.46
C ASP A 96 -5.16 17.67 -6.91
N THR A 97 -5.39 16.44 -7.40
CA THR A 97 -5.01 16.01 -8.76
C THR A 97 -6.09 15.12 -9.39
N PRO A 98 -7.27 15.68 -9.71
CA PRO A 98 -8.43 14.90 -10.17
C PRO A 98 -8.23 14.24 -11.54
N GLU A 99 -7.31 14.75 -12.35
CA GLU A 99 -7.00 14.24 -13.69
C GLU A 99 -6.08 13.00 -13.67
N ARG A 100 -5.44 12.69 -12.54
CA ARG A 100 -4.49 11.60 -12.46
C ARG A 100 -5.15 10.26 -12.11
N ALA A 101 -4.63 9.19 -12.70
CA ALA A 101 -4.99 7.84 -12.27
C ALA A 101 -4.53 7.62 -10.81
N LEU A 102 -5.48 7.31 -9.92
CA LEU A 102 -5.21 7.21 -8.49
C LEU A 102 -5.08 5.76 -8.05
N PHE A 103 -3.91 5.43 -7.52
CA PHE A 103 -3.60 4.15 -6.89
C PHE A 103 -3.44 4.33 -5.38
N ILE A 104 -3.84 3.31 -4.62
CA ILE A 104 -3.61 3.25 -3.18
C ILE A 104 -2.81 2.00 -2.84
N GLY A 105 -2.05 2.03 -1.76
CA GLY A 105 -1.27 0.87 -1.39
C GLY A 105 -0.52 1.06 -0.09
N GLY A 106 0.42 0.15 0.19
CA GLY A 106 1.28 0.30 1.36
C GLY A 106 2.03 -0.96 1.75
N LYS A 107 2.87 -0.77 2.74
CA LYS A 107 3.65 -1.83 3.36
C LYS A 107 2.83 -2.53 4.43
N SER A 108 2.73 -3.87 4.37
CA SER A 108 2.14 -4.70 5.43
C SER A 108 0.76 -4.21 5.86
N MET A 109 0.59 -3.71 7.09
CA MET A 109 -0.65 -3.13 7.58
C MET A 109 -1.20 -2.05 6.62
N GLY A 110 -0.35 -1.17 6.10
CA GLY A 110 -0.77 -0.12 5.16
C GLY A 110 -1.40 -0.68 3.89
N GLY A 111 -0.80 -1.73 3.30
CA GLY A 111 -1.36 -2.44 2.14
C GLY A 111 -2.68 -3.15 2.48
N ARG A 112 -2.78 -3.75 3.66
CA ARG A 112 -4.04 -4.36 4.12
C ARG A 112 -5.15 -3.33 4.28
N ILE A 113 -4.88 -2.18 4.89
CA ILE A 113 -5.89 -1.11 5.03
C ILE A 113 -6.29 -0.58 3.65
N ALA A 114 -5.34 -0.41 2.72
CA ALA A 114 -5.65 -0.02 1.33
C ALA A 114 -6.62 -1.00 0.67
N THR A 115 -6.40 -2.32 0.81
CA THR A 115 -7.32 -3.34 0.28
C THR A 115 -8.69 -3.29 0.96
N GLN A 116 -8.76 -3.01 2.27
CA GLN A 116 -10.03 -2.90 3.00
C GLN A 116 -10.89 -1.72 2.52
N ILE A 117 -10.29 -0.54 2.31
CA ILE A 117 -11.06 0.61 1.81
C ILE A 117 -11.43 0.54 0.33
N ALA A 118 -10.70 -0.27 -0.46
CA ALA A 118 -11.03 -0.54 -1.87
C ALA A 118 -12.11 -1.61 -2.05
N ALA A 119 -12.40 -2.40 -1.03
CA ALA A 119 -13.41 -3.44 -1.07
C ALA A 119 -14.83 -2.86 -0.99
N ALA A 120 -15.76 -3.45 -1.74
CA ALA A 120 -17.18 -3.17 -1.56
C ALA A 120 -17.62 -3.54 -0.12
N PRO A 121 -18.54 -2.78 0.48
CA PRO A 121 -19.04 -3.05 1.83
C PRO A 121 -19.73 -4.42 1.92
N GLU A 122 -19.80 -4.97 3.12
CA GLU A 122 -20.65 -6.12 3.39
C GLU A 122 -22.11 -5.70 3.55
N PRO A 123 -23.06 -6.59 3.28
CA PRO A 123 -24.45 -6.33 3.61
C PRO A 123 -24.59 -6.07 5.12
N GLY A 124 -25.02 -4.87 5.49
CA GLY A 124 -25.15 -4.46 6.89
C GLY A 124 -24.05 -3.52 7.41
N ASP A 125 -23.03 -3.24 6.62
CA ASP A 125 -22.05 -2.20 6.96
C ASP A 125 -22.72 -0.81 7.03
N ALA A 126 -22.15 0.06 7.85
CA ALA A 126 -22.69 1.41 8.04
C ALA A 126 -22.75 2.20 6.72
N ALA A 127 -23.82 2.97 6.53
CA ALA A 127 -23.93 3.86 5.40
C ALA A 127 -22.72 4.81 5.33
N GLY A 128 -22.09 4.96 4.15
CA GLY A 128 -20.91 5.79 3.94
C GLY A 128 -19.57 5.05 3.97
N THR A 129 -19.56 3.72 4.21
CA THR A 129 -18.34 2.89 4.14
C THR A 129 -18.10 2.28 2.75
N GLY A 130 -18.67 2.86 1.69
CA GLY A 130 -18.50 2.39 0.30
C GLY A 130 -17.04 2.20 -0.12
N ALA A 131 -16.81 1.37 -1.14
CA ALA A 131 -15.49 1.23 -1.74
C ALA A 131 -14.96 2.57 -2.22
N VAL A 132 -13.70 2.87 -1.94
CA VAL A 132 -13.02 4.02 -2.56
C VAL A 132 -12.74 3.68 -4.02
N SER A 133 -13.20 4.52 -4.94
CA SER A 133 -12.92 4.35 -6.37
C SER A 133 -11.45 4.64 -6.66
N VAL A 134 -10.69 3.67 -7.12
CA VAL A 134 -9.27 3.79 -7.47
C VAL A 134 -8.95 3.00 -8.72
N SER A 135 -7.89 3.40 -9.42
CA SER A 135 -7.39 2.69 -10.61
C SER A 135 -6.77 1.34 -10.24
N GLY A 136 -6.22 1.20 -9.04
CA GLY A 136 -5.66 -0.07 -8.57
C GLY A 136 -5.11 0.00 -7.16
N VAL A 137 -4.74 -1.17 -6.62
CA VAL A 137 -4.22 -1.34 -5.25
C VAL A 137 -2.88 -2.06 -5.25
N VAL A 138 -1.89 -1.55 -4.51
CA VAL A 138 -0.54 -2.14 -4.38
C VAL A 138 -0.27 -2.56 -2.93
N ALA A 139 -0.12 -3.85 -2.68
CA ALA A 139 0.22 -4.38 -1.36
C ALA A 139 1.66 -4.93 -1.34
N LEU A 140 2.52 -4.33 -0.54
CA LEU A 140 3.92 -4.71 -0.37
C LEU A 140 4.08 -5.54 0.91
N GLY A 141 4.18 -6.87 0.78
CA GLY A 141 4.17 -7.80 1.90
C GLY A 141 2.80 -7.85 2.57
N TYR A 142 1.81 -8.47 1.91
CA TYR A 142 0.45 -8.56 2.45
C TYR A 142 0.41 -9.48 3.70
N PRO A 143 -0.07 -8.99 4.86
CA PRO A 143 -0.12 -9.79 6.07
C PRO A 143 -1.39 -10.64 6.11
N LEU A 144 -1.42 -11.74 5.33
CA LEU A 144 -2.59 -12.62 5.19
C LEU A 144 -3.10 -13.17 6.53
N HIS A 145 -2.19 -13.46 7.44
CA HIS A 145 -2.50 -13.90 8.80
C HIS A 145 -1.39 -13.46 9.79
N PRO A 146 -1.61 -13.48 11.11
CA PRO A 146 -0.53 -13.30 12.07
C PRO A 146 0.48 -14.46 11.97
N PRO A 147 1.78 -14.24 12.20
CA PRO A 147 2.78 -15.31 12.20
C PRO A 147 2.39 -16.44 13.15
N GLY A 148 2.49 -17.69 12.66
CA GLY A 148 2.15 -18.88 13.44
C GLY A 148 0.64 -19.07 13.68
N ARG A 149 -0.24 -18.33 12.99
CA ARG A 149 -1.70 -18.46 13.10
C ARG A 149 -2.37 -18.45 11.72
N PRO A 150 -2.08 -19.43 10.86
CA PRO A 150 -2.60 -19.47 9.49
C PRO A 150 -4.12 -19.60 9.43
N GLU A 151 -4.75 -20.04 10.52
CA GLU A 151 -6.22 -20.12 10.63
C GLU A 151 -6.90 -18.74 10.77
N LYS A 152 -6.14 -17.69 11.09
CA LYS A 152 -6.66 -16.31 11.27
C LYS A 152 -6.47 -15.48 10.01
N LEU A 153 -7.10 -15.89 8.92
CA LEU A 153 -7.02 -15.21 7.65
C LEU A 153 -7.62 -13.80 7.70
N ARG A 154 -7.03 -12.91 6.93
CA ARG A 154 -7.44 -11.50 6.74
C ARG A 154 -7.80 -11.26 5.27
N ASP A 155 -8.61 -12.13 4.71
CA ASP A 155 -8.89 -12.23 3.28
C ASP A 155 -10.35 -12.02 2.88
N ALA A 156 -11.29 -11.99 3.84
CA ALA A 156 -12.72 -11.94 3.58
C ALA A 156 -13.17 -10.78 2.68
N HIS A 157 -12.47 -9.63 2.74
CA HIS A 157 -12.76 -8.45 1.91
C HIS A 157 -12.14 -8.51 0.51
N LEU A 158 -11.08 -9.29 0.30
CA LEU A 158 -10.30 -9.29 -0.95
C LEU A 158 -11.15 -9.64 -2.20
N PRO A 159 -12.05 -10.64 -2.19
CA PRO A 159 -12.89 -10.94 -3.35
C PRO A 159 -13.88 -9.83 -3.73
N ARG A 160 -14.12 -8.85 -2.84
CA ARG A 160 -15.01 -7.72 -3.08
C ARG A 160 -14.32 -6.49 -3.67
N ILE A 161 -13.02 -6.59 -3.97
CA ILE A 161 -12.28 -5.52 -4.64
C ILE A 161 -12.48 -5.67 -6.15
N SER A 162 -13.08 -4.65 -6.77
CA SER A 162 -13.28 -4.62 -8.22
C SER A 162 -12.06 -4.07 -8.98
N ALA A 163 -11.28 -3.20 -8.34
CA ALA A 163 -10.07 -2.65 -8.93
C ALA A 163 -8.97 -3.70 -9.05
N PRO A 164 -8.06 -3.62 -10.05
CA PRO A 164 -6.87 -4.43 -10.11
C PRO A 164 -6.03 -4.38 -8.83
N VAL A 165 -5.47 -5.52 -8.39
CA VAL A 165 -4.63 -5.61 -7.19
C VAL A 165 -3.28 -6.23 -7.54
N LEU A 166 -2.19 -5.55 -7.19
CA LEU A 166 -0.85 -6.10 -7.18
C LEU A 166 -0.44 -6.45 -5.75
N ILE A 167 -0.08 -7.72 -5.51
CA ILE A 167 0.57 -8.14 -4.28
C ILE A 167 2.01 -8.50 -4.59
N VAL A 168 2.96 -7.83 -3.94
CA VAL A 168 4.38 -8.20 -3.95
C VAL A 168 4.69 -8.88 -2.63
N GLN A 169 5.12 -10.15 -2.68
CA GLN A 169 5.27 -10.98 -1.49
C GLN A 169 6.62 -11.68 -1.46
N GLY A 170 7.23 -11.78 -0.28
CA GLY A 170 8.39 -12.63 -0.09
C GLY A 170 8.00 -14.10 0.00
N ALA A 171 8.71 -14.99 -0.71
CA ALA A 171 8.45 -16.44 -0.67
C ALA A 171 8.56 -17.06 0.73
N ARG A 172 9.27 -16.38 1.65
CA ARG A 172 9.46 -16.79 3.05
C ARG A 172 8.81 -15.85 4.05
N ASP A 173 7.77 -15.14 3.63
CA ASP A 173 7.05 -14.22 4.50
C ASP A 173 6.22 -15.01 5.53
N PRO A 174 6.48 -14.88 6.85
CA PRO A 174 5.73 -15.60 7.87
C PRO A 174 4.29 -15.09 8.05
N PHE A 175 3.89 -14.02 7.37
CA PHE A 175 2.53 -13.48 7.35
C PHE A 175 1.68 -14.01 6.20
N GLY A 176 2.25 -14.84 5.32
CA GLY A 176 1.57 -15.45 4.19
C GLY A 176 2.55 -15.74 3.06
N THR A 177 2.58 -16.99 2.65
CA THR A 177 3.40 -17.51 1.54
C THR A 177 2.62 -17.49 0.23
N GLU A 178 3.31 -17.72 -0.89
CA GLU A 178 2.69 -17.89 -2.20
C GLU A 178 1.60 -18.98 -2.20
N THR A 179 1.89 -20.12 -1.58
CA THR A 179 0.97 -21.25 -1.49
C THR A 179 -0.32 -20.90 -0.73
N GLU A 180 -0.21 -20.07 0.31
CA GLU A 180 -1.34 -19.61 1.10
C GLU A 180 -2.14 -18.50 0.39
N LEU A 181 -1.46 -17.63 -0.36
CA LEU A 181 -2.11 -16.55 -1.13
C LEU A 181 -2.84 -17.08 -2.37
N GLY A 182 -2.33 -18.10 -3.04
CA GLY A 182 -2.88 -18.62 -4.29
C GLY A 182 -4.40 -18.85 -4.26
N PRO A 183 -4.94 -19.64 -3.30
CA PRO A 183 -6.38 -19.87 -3.17
C PRO A 183 -7.20 -18.61 -2.89
N VAL A 184 -6.60 -17.61 -2.23
CA VAL A 184 -7.26 -16.33 -1.95
C VAL A 184 -7.37 -15.51 -3.23
N LEU A 185 -6.27 -15.40 -3.98
CA LEU A 185 -6.20 -14.62 -5.22
C LEU A 185 -7.07 -15.22 -6.33
N ALA A 186 -7.23 -16.56 -6.36
CA ALA A 186 -8.14 -17.22 -7.29
C ALA A 186 -9.62 -16.81 -7.15
N ARG A 187 -10.00 -16.21 -6.01
CA ARG A 187 -11.35 -15.68 -5.76
C ARG A 187 -11.49 -14.19 -6.11
N MET A 188 -10.39 -13.51 -6.44
CA MET A 188 -10.39 -12.09 -6.81
C MET A 188 -10.60 -11.92 -8.32
N GLN A 189 -11.23 -10.83 -8.73
CA GLN A 189 -11.51 -10.56 -10.15
C GLN A 189 -10.22 -10.25 -10.93
N GLN A 190 -9.35 -9.42 -10.37
CA GLN A 190 -8.13 -8.96 -11.02
C GLN A 190 -7.00 -8.89 -9.98
N ALA A 191 -6.25 -9.97 -9.82
CA ALA A 191 -5.13 -10.02 -8.91
C ALA A 191 -3.85 -10.45 -9.62
N THR A 192 -2.76 -9.76 -9.36
CA THR A 192 -1.40 -10.09 -9.80
C THR A 192 -0.55 -10.35 -8.57
N LEU A 193 0.13 -11.49 -8.55
CA LEU A 193 1.09 -11.85 -7.51
C LEU A 193 2.51 -11.79 -8.09
N HIS A 194 3.38 -11.04 -7.43
CA HIS A 194 4.82 -11.02 -7.72
C HIS A 194 5.57 -11.57 -6.50
N ILE A 195 6.27 -12.68 -6.69
CA ILE A 195 7.02 -13.35 -5.62
C ILE A 195 8.49 -12.98 -5.69
N ILE A 196 9.04 -12.60 -4.53
CA ILE A 196 10.49 -12.42 -4.35
C ILE A 196 11.04 -13.73 -3.79
N ASP A 197 11.74 -14.50 -4.63
CA ASP A 197 12.34 -15.77 -4.22
C ASP A 197 13.27 -15.59 -3.02
N GLY A 198 13.01 -16.36 -1.96
CA GLY A 198 13.73 -16.28 -0.69
C GLY A 198 13.52 -14.98 0.10
N GLY A 199 12.66 -14.08 -0.35
CA GLY A 199 12.32 -12.84 0.34
C GLY A 199 11.54 -13.06 1.63
N ASP A 200 11.80 -12.21 2.63
CA ASP A 200 11.07 -12.17 3.89
C ASP A 200 9.95 -11.10 3.85
N HIS A 201 9.29 -10.87 4.99
CA HIS A 201 8.24 -9.85 5.13
C HIS A 201 8.71 -8.42 4.77
N SER A 202 10.00 -8.14 4.88
CA SER A 202 10.59 -6.86 4.50
C SER A 202 10.96 -6.78 3.01
N LEU A 203 10.58 -7.78 2.21
CA LEU A 203 10.95 -7.92 0.79
C LEU A 203 12.47 -7.95 0.62
N SER A 204 13.19 -8.54 1.57
CA SER A 204 14.66 -8.67 1.56
C SER A 204 15.07 -10.13 1.69
N ILE A 205 16.25 -10.47 1.16
CA ILE A 205 16.77 -11.84 1.16
C ILE A 205 17.94 -11.92 2.12
N ARG A 206 17.84 -12.79 3.11
CA ARG A 206 18.87 -12.95 4.16
C ARG A 206 19.88 -14.05 3.86
N ARG A 207 20.29 -14.22 2.61
CA ARG A 207 21.35 -15.17 2.21
C ARG A 207 22.62 -14.41 1.88
N LYS A 208 23.80 -14.99 2.24
CA LYS A 208 25.13 -14.39 1.98
C LYS A 208 25.37 -14.11 0.48
N SER A 209 24.77 -14.93 -0.40
CA SER A 209 24.84 -14.80 -1.86
C SER A 209 23.68 -14.00 -2.47
N ALA A 210 22.84 -13.37 -1.65
CA ALA A 210 21.72 -12.58 -2.16
C ALA A 210 22.20 -11.28 -2.80
N PRO A 211 21.49 -10.77 -3.81
CA PRO A 211 21.71 -9.41 -4.29
C PRO A 211 21.58 -8.40 -3.13
N PRO A 212 22.27 -7.26 -3.21
CA PRO A 212 22.07 -6.16 -2.27
C PRO A 212 20.61 -5.75 -2.17
N LYS A 213 20.19 -5.28 -1.01
CA LYS A 213 18.79 -4.94 -0.71
C LYS A 213 18.23 -3.85 -1.64
N ASP A 214 19.04 -2.89 -2.01
CA ASP A 214 18.71 -1.82 -2.95
C ASP A 214 18.43 -2.35 -4.35
N VAL A 215 19.18 -3.37 -4.81
CA VAL A 215 18.92 -4.05 -6.09
C VAL A 215 17.57 -4.78 -6.06
N ILE A 216 17.26 -5.48 -4.97
CA ILE A 216 15.97 -6.15 -4.79
C ILE A 216 14.82 -5.12 -4.79
N TYR A 217 14.99 -4.04 -4.05
CA TYR A 217 13.99 -2.97 -3.96
C TYR A 217 13.80 -2.27 -5.30
N SER A 218 14.88 -2.03 -6.06
CA SER A 218 14.79 -1.50 -7.42
C SER A 218 13.91 -2.38 -8.30
N GLY A 219 14.14 -3.70 -8.33
CA GLY A 219 13.31 -4.64 -9.09
C GLY A 219 11.84 -4.65 -8.67
N VAL A 220 11.55 -4.50 -7.38
CA VAL A 220 10.17 -4.35 -6.89
C VAL A 220 9.54 -3.06 -7.40
N MET A 221 10.27 -1.95 -7.36
CA MET A 221 9.79 -0.66 -7.86
C MET A 221 9.55 -0.69 -9.38
N ASP A 222 10.40 -1.38 -10.13
CA ASP A 222 10.19 -1.61 -11.57
C ASP A 222 8.90 -2.41 -11.80
N THR A 223 8.69 -3.48 -11.03
CA THR A 223 7.45 -4.27 -11.08
C THR A 223 6.21 -3.42 -10.81
N VAL A 224 6.26 -2.55 -9.80
CA VAL A 224 5.14 -1.64 -9.46
C VAL A 224 4.91 -0.65 -10.61
N ARG A 225 5.98 0.00 -11.12
CA ARG A 225 5.89 0.94 -12.24
C ARG A 225 5.27 0.31 -13.47
N ASP A 226 5.75 -0.87 -13.87
CA ASP A 226 5.27 -1.59 -15.06
C ASP A 226 3.83 -2.07 -14.90
N TRP A 227 3.44 -2.49 -13.68
CA TRP A 227 2.07 -2.87 -13.39
C TRP A 227 1.13 -1.66 -13.44
N VAL A 228 1.52 -0.53 -12.86
CA VAL A 228 0.75 0.73 -12.92
C VAL A 228 0.57 1.15 -14.38
N GLY A 229 1.64 1.14 -15.19
CA GLY A 229 1.57 1.48 -16.63
C GLY A 229 0.52 0.65 -17.36
N ARG A 230 0.52 -0.67 -17.19
CA ARG A 230 -0.50 -1.55 -17.81
C ARG A 230 -1.93 -1.33 -17.36
N VAL A 231 -2.14 -0.77 -16.19
CA VAL A 231 -3.49 -0.47 -15.67
C VAL A 231 -4.00 0.86 -16.18
N VAL A 232 -3.11 1.79 -16.54
CA VAL A 232 -3.46 3.13 -17.02
C VAL A 232 -3.68 3.16 -18.55
N GLU A 233 -3.04 2.22 -19.29
CA GLU A 233 -3.26 1.98 -20.73
C GLU A 233 -4.68 1.48 -21.01
#